data_2aa808a36e292f8d143ab27acc435191
#
_entry.id   2aa808a36e292f8d143ab27acc435191
#
_cell.length_a   1.000
_cell.length_b   1.000
_cell.length_c   1.000
_cell.angle_alpha   90.00
_cell.angle_beta   90.00
_cell.angle_gamma   90.00
#
_symmetry.space_group_name_H-M   'P 1'
#
loop_
_entity.id
_entity.type
_entity.pdbx_description
1 polymer ?
#
loop_
_entity_poly.entity_id
_entity_poly.type
_entity_poly.pdbx_seq_one_letter_code
_entity_poly.pdbx_strand_id
1 'polypeptide(L)'
;MTKTRSRYQPPKAPATLPLDLPWPLLGNLSPQLFMRRYWHQCPLLVRQAIPAFALSKNAGFPLLSPISDKALFGYACDGLSEARLVEAKPWRLHHGPFKKKEIPTTSQRDWTLLIQGVEARHPAAAHVLSWFRFIPDARLDDLMISIAGIGGGVGPHVDSYDVFLIQMEGRRRWKISGQADLGLRPHLPLKILGRFKPEQEWVLEPGDLLYLPPNIAHEGVALDDGCQTWSVGFRSPSYRELLSEGLWRLAESLEADPALAAIYADPNQEASLDPARLPTQLEDEIRQRIQSLSFDQNPSFINGIAAYLSEPKPQAIFTPPDPLLSPRALWASLKKGTLVPHPQTRLLIRNETVFCNGDAVTEGQDLATIKAWQTLAQHHHFARERMQKSSKNKGLSTIHAEVLDGSVNLPLIAKNNSLYEAYCFGWLLLK
;
A
#
# COMPACT_ATOMS: atom_id res chain seq x y z
N MET A 1 -41.04 -4.39 -14.80
CA MET A 1 -40.37 -4.14 -13.51
C MET A 1 -38.86 -4.33 -13.72
N THR A 2 -38.12 -3.25 -13.84
CA THR A 2 -36.65 -3.28 -13.94
C THR A 2 -36.11 -3.73 -12.58
N LYS A 3 -35.68 -4.99 -12.51
CA LYS A 3 -35.02 -5.49 -11.29
C LYS A 3 -33.77 -4.65 -11.02
N THR A 4 -33.77 -3.91 -9.94
CA THR A 4 -32.63 -3.10 -9.50
C THR A 4 -31.47 -4.06 -9.20
N ARG A 5 -30.38 -3.98 -9.97
CA ARG A 5 -29.18 -4.78 -9.72
C ARG A 5 -28.54 -4.33 -8.40
N SER A 6 -28.26 -5.26 -7.51
CA SER A 6 -27.55 -4.94 -6.26
C SER A 6 -26.04 -4.85 -6.48
N ARG A 7 -25.36 -4.04 -5.63
CA ARG A 7 -23.90 -3.95 -5.65
C ARG A 7 -23.29 -4.99 -4.72
N TYR A 8 -22.17 -5.56 -5.16
CA TYR A 8 -21.37 -6.44 -4.32
C TYR A 8 -20.89 -5.69 -3.07
N GLN A 9 -20.92 -6.36 -1.93
CA GLN A 9 -20.40 -5.83 -0.67
C GLN A 9 -19.21 -6.71 -0.26
N PRO A 10 -17.97 -6.28 -0.50
CA PRO A 10 -16.79 -7.06 -0.13
C PRO A 10 -16.68 -7.16 1.39
N PRO A 11 -16.50 -8.37 1.94
CA PRO A 11 -16.27 -8.54 3.36
C PRO A 11 -14.88 -8.00 3.76
N LYS A 12 -14.73 -7.61 5.02
CA LYS A 12 -13.40 -7.39 5.60
C LYS A 12 -12.64 -8.72 5.63
N ALA A 13 -11.31 -8.64 5.47
CA ALA A 13 -10.47 -9.78 5.76
C ALA A 13 -10.65 -10.23 7.23
N PRO A 14 -10.55 -11.54 7.51
CA PRO A 14 -10.51 -12.00 8.89
C PRO A 14 -9.29 -11.41 9.60
N ALA A 15 -9.39 -11.21 10.93
CA ALA A 15 -8.29 -10.67 11.73
C ALA A 15 -7.02 -11.55 11.65
N THR A 16 -7.20 -12.87 11.51
CA THR A 16 -6.11 -13.82 11.26
C THR A 16 -6.37 -14.51 9.92
N LEU A 17 -5.44 -14.37 8.99
CA LEU A 17 -5.51 -15.00 7.68
C LEU A 17 -5.04 -16.45 7.76
N PRO A 18 -5.82 -17.43 7.27
CA PRO A 18 -5.40 -18.83 7.24
C PRO A 18 -4.37 -19.05 6.11
N LEU A 19 -3.09 -18.84 6.41
CA LEU A 19 -2.02 -18.86 5.39
C LEU A 19 -1.80 -20.22 4.73
N ASP A 20 -2.18 -21.30 5.42
CA ASP A 20 -2.01 -22.69 4.95
C ASP A 20 -3.24 -23.26 4.26
N LEU A 21 -4.40 -22.60 4.39
CA LEU A 21 -5.64 -23.08 3.83
C LEU A 21 -5.89 -22.53 2.42
N PRO A 22 -6.59 -23.31 1.55
CA PRO A 22 -6.97 -22.87 0.22
C PRO A 22 -7.87 -21.63 0.25
N TRP A 23 -7.57 -20.67 -0.63
CA TRP A 23 -8.36 -19.45 -0.82
C TRP A 23 -8.95 -19.37 -2.21
N PRO A 24 -10.27 -19.14 -2.36
CA PRO A 24 -10.88 -18.90 -3.68
C PRO A 24 -10.21 -17.76 -4.43
N LEU A 25 -9.84 -16.67 -3.75
CA LEU A 25 -9.14 -15.53 -4.31
C LEU A 25 -7.85 -15.92 -5.06
N LEU A 26 -7.18 -16.99 -4.62
CA LEU A 26 -5.94 -17.50 -5.19
C LEU A 26 -6.13 -18.80 -5.99
N GLY A 27 -7.33 -19.06 -6.47
CA GLY A 27 -7.62 -20.28 -7.24
C GLY A 27 -7.51 -21.57 -6.42
N ASN A 28 -7.92 -21.51 -5.16
CA ASN A 28 -7.78 -22.57 -4.17
C ASN A 28 -6.34 -22.96 -3.82
N LEU A 29 -5.37 -22.09 -4.15
CA LEU A 29 -4.03 -22.15 -3.53
C LEU A 29 -4.09 -21.56 -2.13
N SER A 30 -3.25 -22.04 -1.22
CA SER A 30 -3.00 -21.33 0.02
C SER A 30 -2.11 -20.12 -0.25
N PRO A 31 -2.21 -19.04 0.56
CA PRO A 31 -1.30 -17.89 0.47
C PRO A 31 0.18 -18.29 0.45
N GLN A 32 0.60 -19.22 1.30
CA GLN A 32 1.99 -19.72 1.31
C GLN A 32 2.38 -20.39 0.00
N LEU A 33 1.50 -21.18 -0.61
CA LEU A 33 1.77 -21.85 -1.88
C LEU A 33 1.85 -20.84 -3.02
N PHE A 34 0.96 -19.81 -3.01
CA PHE A 34 1.03 -18.70 -3.95
C PHE A 34 2.37 -17.97 -3.85
N MET A 35 2.81 -17.56 -2.65
CA MET A 35 4.09 -16.87 -2.44
C MET A 35 5.28 -17.68 -2.95
N ARG A 36 5.27 -19.00 -2.78
CA ARG A 36 6.36 -19.87 -3.24
C ARG A 36 6.41 -20.09 -4.74
N ARG A 37 5.26 -20.10 -5.44
CA ARG A 37 5.18 -20.54 -6.84
C ARG A 37 4.92 -19.43 -7.84
N TYR A 38 4.27 -18.34 -7.41
CA TYR A 38 3.79 -17.30 -8.32
C TYR A 38 4.38 -15.93 -8.02
N TRP A 39 4.50 -15.58 -6.75
CA TRP A 39 4.99 -14.27 -6.34
C TRP A 39 6.35 -13.94 -6.95
N HIS A 40 6.47 -12.82 -7.71
CA HIS A 40 7.65 -12.42 -8.48
C HIS A 40 8.14 -13.44 -9.54
N GLN A 41 7.34 -14.46 -9.88
CA GLN A 41 7.82 -15.54 -10.74
C GLN A 41 7.01 -15.68 -12.02
N CYS A 42 5.70 -15.89 -11.92
CA CYS A 42 4.87 -16.15 -13.10
C CYS A 42 3.43 -15.67 -12.90
N PRO A 43 2.71 -15.36 -14.00
CA PRO A 43 1.31 -14.99 -13.97
C PRO A 43 0.42 -16.07 -13.41
N LEU A 44 -0.73 -15.66 -12.79
CA LEU A 44 -1.78 -16.57 -12.35
C LEU A 44 -3.15 -16.01 -12.75
N LEU A 45 -3.87 -16.78 -13.56
CA LEU A 45 -5.29 -16.50 -13.84
C LEU A 45 -6.16 -17.32 -12.88
N VAL A 46 -7.07 -16.65 -12.18
CA VAL A 46 -8.05 -17.27 -11.30
C VAL A 46 -9.46 -16.95 -11.81
N ARG A 47 -10.14 -17.98 -12.25
CA ARG A 47 -11.56 -17.87 -12.59
C ARG A 47 -12.40 -17.89 -11.34
N GLN A 48 -13.41 -16.99 -11.28
CA GLN A 48 -14.30 -16.87 -10.13
C GLN A 48 -13.57 -16.72 -8.78
N ALA A 49 -12.49 -15.93 -8.77
CA ALA A 49 -11.76 -15.58 -7.55
C ALA A 49 -12.69 -14.99 -6.47
N ILE A 50 -13.78 -14.35 -6.90
CA ILE A 50 -14.88 -13.88 -6.04
C ILE A 50 -16.16 -14.64 -6.45
N PRO A 51 -16.44 -15.81 -5.83
CA PRO A 51 -17.54 -16.69 -6.24
C PRO A 51 -18.93 -16.04 -6.21
N ALA A 52 -19.12 -15.02 -5.38
CA ALA A 52 -20.39 -14.29 -5.27
C ALA A 52 -20.89 -13.72 -6.62
N PHE A 53 -19.99 -13.30 -7.52
CA PHE A 53 -20.37 -12.79 -8.84
C PHE A 53 -20.96 -13.90 -9.72
N ALA A 54 -20.32 -15.07 -9.75
CA ALA A 54 -20.81 -16.19 -10.55
C ALA A 54 -22.11 -16.75 -9.97
N LEU A 55 -22.19 -16.93 -8.66
CA LEU A 55 -23.40 -17.42 -7.98
C LEU A 55 -24.61 -16.52 -8.25
N SER A 56 -24.44 -15.20 -8.14
CA SER A 56 -25.51 -14.23 -8.39
C SER A 56 -25.91 -14.17 -9.86
N LYS A 57 -24.96 -14.28 -10.79
CA LYS A 57 -25.21 -14.35 -12.24
C LYS A 57 -26.06 -15.60 -12.57
N ASN A 58 -25.66 -16.75 -12.04
CA ASN A 58 -26.38 -18.03 -12.26
C ASN A 58 -27.79 -18.00 -11.65
N ALA A 59 -28.01 -17.29 -10.57
CA ALA A 59 -29.33 -17.10 -9.98
C ALA A 59 -30.18 -16.03 -10.71
N GLY A 60 -29.68 -15.44 -11.79
CA GLY A 60 -30.39 -14.43 -12.56
C GLY A 60 -30.37 -13.01 -11.96
N PHE A 61 -29.51 -12.74 -10.99
CA PHE A 61 -29.37 -11.44 -10.31
C PHE A 61 -27.90 -10.99 -10.29
N PRO A 62 -27.28 -10.69 -11.45
CA PRO A 62 -25.86 -10.34 -11.51
C PRO A 62 -25.56 -9.11 -10.66
N LEU A 63 -24.52 -9.22 -9.84
CA LEU A 63 -24.01 -8.11 -9.02
C LEU A 63 -23.31 -7.07 -9.87
N LEU A 64 -23.37 -5.82 -9.43
CA LEU A 64 -22.55 -4.73 -9.94
C LEU A 64 -21.30 -4.55 -9.08
N SER A 65 -20.32 -3.80 -9.60
CA SER A 65 -19.16 -3.34 -8.85
C SER A 65 -19.60 -2.63 -7.55
N PRO A 66 -18.84 -2.77 -6.45
CA PRO A 66 -19.13 -2.09 -5.18
C PRO A 66 -19.24 -0.57 -5.33
N ILE A 67 -18.45 0.02 -6.23
CA ILE A 67 -18.34 1.46 -6.44
C ILE A 67 -18.97 1.83 -7.79
N SER A 68 -19.89 2.79 -7.78
CA SER A 68 -20.57 3.24 -8.99
C SER A 68 -19.69 4.13 -9.86
N ASP A 69 -19.95 4.15 -11.17
CA ASP A 69 -19.32 5.06 -12.13
C ASP A 69 -19.44 6.52 -11.66
N LYS A 70 -20.63 6.91 -11.14
CA LYS A 70 -20.86 8.24 -10.60
C LYS A 70 -19.91 8.58 -9.45
N ALA A 71 -19.63 7.63 -8.57
CA ALA A 71 -18.68 7.85 -7.46
C ALA A 71 -17.24 7.97 -7.99
N LEU A 72 -16.84 7.10 -8.93
CA LEU A 72 -15.51 7.15 -9.56
C LEU A 72 -15.29 8.48 -10.30
N PHE A 73 -16.27 8.94 -11.07
CA PHE A 73 -16.20 10.25 -11.73
C PHE A 73 -16.11 11.39 -10.70
N GLY A 74 -16.81 11.28 -9.57
CA GLY A 74 -16.69 12.23 -8.47
C GLY A 74 -15.27 12.31 -7.93
N TYR A 75 -14.63 11.16 -7.68
CA TYR A 75 -13.24 11.10 -7.19
C TYR A 75 -12.22 11.67 -8.19
N ALA A 76 -12.47 11.54 -9.48
CA ALA A 76 -11.62 12.14 -10.51
C ALA A 76 -11.77 13.67 -10.61
N CYS A 77 -12.85 14.25 -10.06
CA CYS A 77 -13.16 15.67 -10.14
C CYS A 77 -12.74 16.46 -8.89
N ASP A 78 -12.66 15.84 -7.71
CA ASP A 78 -12.52 16.55 -6.43
C ASP A 78 -11.07 16.87 -6.02
N GLY A 79 -10.07 16.39 -6.76
CA GLY A 79 -8.66 16.67 -6.51
C GLY A 79 -8.04 15.92 -5.34
N LEU A 80 -8.78 15.02 -4.69
CA LEU A 80 -8.29 14.24 -3.54
C LEU A 80 -7.72 12.87 -3.95
N SER A 81 -7.78 12.53 -5.23
CA SER A 81 -7.16 11.34 -5.82
C SER A 81 -6.41 11.73 -7.09
N GLU A 82 -5.26 11.13 -7.32
CA GLU A 82 -4.64 11.23 -8.64
C GLU A 82 -5.54 10.53 -9.66
N ALA A 83 -5.93 11.26 -10.70
CA ALA A 83 -6.75 10.75 -11.77
C ALA A 83 -6.11 11.02 -13.13
N ARG A 84 -6.18 10.03 -14.03
CA ARG A 84 -5.63 10.10 -15.39
C ARG A 84 -6.67 9.60 -16.38
N LEU A 85 -6.91 10.38 -17.42
CA LEU A 85 -7.75 9.99 -18.54
C LEU A 85 -6.87 9.67 -19.75
N VAL A 86 -7.00 8.46 -20.27
CA VAL A 86 -6.31 7.97 -21.46
C VAL A 86 -7.31 7.80 -22.59
N GLU A 87 -7.01 8.38 -23.73
CA GLU A 87 -7.73 8.14 -25.00
C GLU A 87 -6.83 7.30 -25.91
N ALA A 88 -7.39 6.27 -26.54
CA ALA A 88 -6.62 5.26 -27.24
C ALA A 88 -6.39 5.54 -28.75
N LYS A 89 -7.15 6.44 -29.36
CA LYS A 89 -7.07 6.67 -30.83
C LYS A 89 -7.35 8.12 -31.22
N PRO A 90 -6.36 9.01 -31.25
CA PRO A 90 -4.94 8.79 -30.96
C PRO A 90 -4.65 8.71 -29.46
N TRP A 91 -3.47 8.18 -29.09
CA TRP A 91 -3.04 8.13 -27.69
C TRP A 91 -2.88 9.53 -27.11
N ARG A 92 -3.68 9.83 -26.09
CA ARG A 92 -3.60 11.07 -25.31
C ARG A 92 -3.67 10.73 -23.83
N LEU A 93 -3.00 11.52 -23.02
CA LEU A 93 -3.01 11.41 -21.56
C LEU A 93 -3.35 12.78 -20.97
N HIS A 94 -4.38 12.81 -20.14
CA HIS A 94 -4.79 13.99 -19.39
C HIS A 94 -4.72 13.69 -17.90
N HIS A 95 -4.29 14.66 -17.12
CA HIS A 95 -4.21 14.57 -15.68
C HIS A 95 -5.35 15.36 -15.03
N GLY A 96 -5.97 14.78 -13.97
CA GLY A 96 -6.97 15.46 -13.16
C GLY A 96 -6.36 16.54 -12.25
N PRO A 97 -7.21 17.23 -11.46
CA PRO A 97 -8.65 16.99 -11.35
C PRO A 97 -9.43 17.44 -12.58
N PHE A 98 -10.46 16.66 -12.96
CA PHE A 98 -11.27 16.91 -14.15
C PHE A 98 -12.53 17.70 -13.84
N LYS A 99 -13.01 18.48 -14.82
CA LYS A 99 -14.40 18.93 -14.83
C LYS A 99 -15.29 17.80 -15.33
N LYS A 100 -16.48 17.64 -14.77
CA LYS A 100 -17.40 16.54 -15.13
C LYS A 100 -17.63 16.40 -16.64
N LYS A 101 -17.65 17.51 -17.39
CA LYS A 101 -17.83 17.53 -18.86
C LYS A 101 -16.62 17.03 -19.65
N GLU A 102 -15.45 16.91 -19.01
CA GLU A 102 -14.22 16.44 -19.62
C GLU A 102 -14.08 14.91 -19.55
N ILE A 103 -14.88 14.28 -18.70
CA ILE A 103 -14.91 12.82 -18.57
C ILE A 103 -15.92 12.27 -19.57
N PRO A 104 -15.50 11.35 -20.48
CA PRO A 104 -16.42 10.75 -21.44
C PRO A 104 -17.54 9.96 -20.75
N THR A 105 -18.67 9.82 -21.40
CA THR A 105 -19.74 8.93 -20.92
C THR A 105 -19.33 7.47 -21.11
N THR A 106 -19.89 6.56 -20.32
CA THR A 106 -19.55 5.12 -20.41
C THR A 106 -19.83 4.52 -21.78
N SER A 107 -20.80 5.05 -22.54
CA SER A 107 -21.13 4.63 -23.91
C SER A 107 -20.16 5.12 -24.99
N GLN A 108 -19.29 6.09 -24.68
CA GLN A 108 -18.22 6.50 -25.59
C GLN A 108 -17.11 5.44 -25.62
N ARG A 109 -16.38 5.38 -26.74
CA ARG A 109 -15.40 4.34 -27.01
C ARG A 109 -13.97 4.82 -26.82
N ASP A 110 -13.04 3.86 -26.69
CA ASP A 110 -11.58 4.07 -26.80
C ASP A 110 -11.01 5.01 -25.73
N TRP A 111 -11.57 5.01 -24.51
CA TRP A 111 -11.07 5.78 -23.37
C TRP A 111 -11.00 4.95 -22.08
N THR A 112 -10.13 5.35 -21.18
CA THR A 112 -10.00 4.77 -19.83
C THR A 112 -9.67 5.86 -18.82
N LEU A 113 -10.43 5.94 -17.73
CA LEU A 113 -10.13 6.78 -16.57
C LEU A 113 -9.54 5.90 -15.47
N LEU A 114 -8.37 6.31 -14.97
CA LEU A 114 -7.61 5.65 -13.91
C LEU A 114 -7.69 6.52 -12.66
N ILE A 115 -8.00 5.95 -11.50
CA ILE A 115 -8.11 6.65 -10.22
C ILE A 115 -7.28 5.91 -9.19
N GLN A 116 -6.26 6.57 -8.63
CA GLN A 116 -5.33 6.00 -7.66
C GLN A 116 -5.86 6.16 -6.23
N GLY A 117 -5.43 5.27 -5.32
CA GLY A 117 -5.66 5.42 -3.88
C GLY A 117 -7.13 5.34 -3.47
N VAL A 118 -7.95 4.56 -4.19
CA VAL A 118 -9.41 4.51 -3.94
C VAL A 118 -9.74 3.87 -2.59
N GLU A 119 -8.83 3.12 -1.99
CA GLU A 119 -8.97 2.58 -0.62
C GLU A 119 -9.13 3.69 0.43
N ALA A 120 -8.56 4.87 0.19
CA ALA A 120 -8.73 6.03 1.07
C ALA A 120 -10.11 6.69 0.93
N ARG A 121 -10.79 6.43 -0.17
CA ARG A 121 -12.03 7.11 -0.56
C ARG A 121 -13.30 6.27 -0.35
N HIS A 122 -13.15 4.95 -0.34
CA HIS A 122 -14.30 4.06 -0.27
C HIS A 122 -14.04 2.81 0.57
N PRO A 123 -14.91 2.50 1.57
CA PRO A 123 -14.72 1.34 2.45
C PRO A 123 -14.60 0.00 1.71
N ALA A 124 -15.33 -0.18 0.60
CA ALA A 124 -15.24 -1.41 -0.18
C ALA A 124 -13.85 -1.62 -0.79
N ALA A 125 -13.18 -0.54 -1.25
CA ALA A 125 -11.82 -0.62 -1.77
C ALA A 125 -10.83 -0.97 -0.64
N ALA A 126 -10.97 -0.34 0.55
CA ALA A 126 -10.17 -0.67 1.71
C ALA A 126 -10.36 -2.13 2.16
N HIS A 127 -11.59 -2.67 2.09
CA HIS A 127 -11.85 -4.08 2.40
C HIS A 127 -11.17 -5.02 1.39
N VAL A 128 -11.25 -4.71 0.08
CA VAL A 128 -10.57 -5.52 -0.94
C VAL A 128 -9.06 -5.47 -0.74
N LEU A 129 -8.48 -4.29 -0.50
CA LEU A 129 -7.06 -4.16 -0.23
C LEU A 129 -6.62 -5.02 0.96
N SER A 130 -7.42 -5.11 2.01
CA SER A 130 -7.12 -5.90 3.21
C SER A 130 -7.02 -7.41 2.95
N TRP A 131 -7.59 -7.93 1.86
CA TRP A 131 -7.49 -9.37 1.50
C TRP A 131 -6.07 -9.78 1.14
N PHE A 132 -5.23 -8.83 0.76
CA PHE A 132 -3.86 -9.07 0.29
C PHE A 132 -2.80 -8.94 1.39
N ARG A 133 -3.20 -8.75 2.66
CA ARG A 133 -2.27 -8.63 3.79
C ARG A 133 -1.56 -9.93 4.18
N PHE A 134 -1.67 -10.98 3.40
CA PHE A 134 -0.75 -12.12 3.43
C PHE A 134 0.60 -11.79 2.76
N ILE A 135 0.67 -10.69 2.01
CA ILE A 135 1.90 -10.08 1.52
C ILE A 135 2.29 -8.98 2.49
N PRO A 136 3.58 -8.85 2.88
CA PRO A 136 4.01 -7.85 3.85
C PRO A 136 3.56 -6.41 3.48
N ASP A 137 3.07 -5.66 4.46
CA ASP A 137 2.57 -4.28 4.26
C ASP A 137 3.66 -3.34 3.68
N ALA A 138 4.95 -3.62 3.92
CA ALA A 138 6.08 -2.94 3.28
C ALA A 138 6.06 -2.99 1.75
N ARG A 139 5.37 -3.98 1.17
CA ARG A 139 5.22 -4.17 -0.27
C ARG A 139 3.92 -3.60 -0.81
N LEU A 140 2.92 -3.35 0.05
CA LEU A 140 1.62 -2.84 -0.37
C LEU A 140 1.74 -1.40 -0.87
N ASP A 141 1.20 -1.13 -2.08
CA ASP A 141 1.14 0.22 -2.64
C ASP A 141 -0.26 0.82 -2.47
N ASP A 142 -1.17 0.58 -3.40
CA ASP A 142 -2.54 1.09 -3.34
C ASP A 142 -3.52 0.20 -4.11
N LEU A 143 -4.78 0.63 -4.08
CA LEU A 143 -5.81 0.12 -4.97
C LEU A 143 -6.21 1.20 -5.98
N MET A 144 -5.85 0.98 -7.24
CA MET A 144 -6.27 1.78 -8.37
C MET A 144 -7.52 1.18 -9.02
N ILE A 145 -8.47 2.01 -9.42
CA ILE A 145 -9.62 1.57 -10.22
C ILE A 145 -9.55 2.20 -11.60
N SER A 146 -9.66 1.35 -12.63
CA SER A 146 -9.90 1.80 -14.00
C SER A 146 -11.36 1.61 -14.37
N ILE A 147 -11.97 2.64 -15.00
CA ILE A 147 -13.25 2.57 -15.68
C ILE A 147 -13.08 2.94 -17.14
N ALA A 148 -13.68 2.18 -18.04
CA ALA A 148 -13.44 2.33 -19.48
C ALA A 148 -14.71 2.12 -20.30
N GLY A 149 -14.81 2.83 -21.42
CA GLY A 149 -15.72 2.48 -22.52
C GLY A 149 -15.17 1.37 -23.39
N ILE A 150 -16.00 0.79 -24.26
CA ILE A 150 -15.57 -0.27 -25.19
C ILE A 150 -14.35 0.16 -26.00
N GLY A 151 -13.35 -0.70 -26.09
CA GLY A 151 -12.08 -0.44 -26.78
C GLY A 151 -11.07 0.33 -25.93
N GLY A 152 -11.47 0.83 -24.75
CA GLY A 152 -10.60 1.56 -23.84
C GLY A 152 -9.54 0.66 -23.22
N GLY A 153 -8.37 1.23 -22.99
CA GLY A 153 -7.18 0.62 -22.40
C GLY A 153 -6.06 1.64 -22.33
N VAL A 154 -4.90 1.22 -21.84
CA VAL A 154 -3.69 2.08 -21.75
C VAL A 154 -2.59 1.64 -22.73
N GLY A 155 -2.90 0.69 -23.63
CA GLY A 155 -1.97 0.09 -24.56
C GLY A 155 -1.08 -0.98 -23.93
N PRO A 156 -0.31 -1.71 -24.76
CA PRO A 156 0.62 -2.71 -24.28
C PRO A 156 1.79 -2.05 -23.53
N HIS A 157 2.04 -2.49 -22.30
CA HIS A 157 3.08 -1.93 -21.42
C HIS A 157 3.64 -2.99 -20.47
N VAL A 158 4.60 -2.62 -19.67
CA VAL A 158 5.12 -3.40 -18.55
C VAL A 158 5.08 -2.57 -17.28
N ASP A 159 4.80 -3.23 -16.17
CA ASP A 159 4.95 -2.65 -14.84
C ASP A 159 6.21 -3.20 -14.17
N SER A 160 6.87 -2.38 -13.35
CA SER A 160 8.03 -2.78 -12.56
C SER A 160 7.65 -3.38 -11.19
N TYR A 161 6.37 -3.68 -11.00
CA TYR A 161 5.80 -4.11 -9.72
C TYR A 161 4.79 -5.24 -9.92
N ASP A 162 4.49 -5.96 -8.84
CA ASP A 162 3.45 -6.97 -8.82
C ASP A 162 2.06 -6.34 -8.79
N VAL A 163 1.10 -6.91 -9.52
CA VAL A 163 -0.27 -6.42 -9.52
C VAL A 163 -1.29 -7.56 -9.59
N PHE A 164 -2.37 -7.42 -8.82
CA PHE A 164 -3.57 -8.24 -8.96
C PHE A 164 -4.66 -7.41 -9.62
N LEU A 165 -5.13 -7.88 -10.76
CA LEU A 165 -6.15 -7.26 -11.60
C LEU A 165 -7.47 -8.00 -11.37
N ILE A 166 -8.39 -7.39 -10.64
CA ILE A 166 -9.69 -7.98 -10.31
C ILE A 166 -10.74 -7.37 -11.24
N GLN A 167 -11.40 -8.19 -12.02
CA GLN A 167 -12.50 -7.74 -12.88
C GLN A 167 -13.77 -7.58 -12.03
N MET A 168 -14.27 -6.36 -11.90
CA MET A 168 -15.41 -6.04 -11.04
C MET A 168 -16.70 -5.75 -11.81
N GLU A 169 -16.62 -5.14 -12.99
CA GLU A 169 -17.78 -4.85 -13.82
C GLU A 169 -17.43 -4.90 -15.32
N GLY A 170 -18.32 -5.44 -16.16
CA GLY A 170 -18.05 -5.65 -17.58
C GLY A 170 -16.96 -6.69 -17.83
N ARG A 171 -16.62 -6.91 -19.10
CA ARG A 171 -15.58 -7.85 -19.53
C ARG A 171 -14.37 -7.09 -20.04
N ARG A 172 -13.17 -7.62 -19.76
CA ARG A 172 -11.91 -7.07 -20.27
C ARG A 172 -11.08 -8.20 -20.89
N ARG A 173 -10.57 -7.96 -22.08
CA ARG A 173 -9.63 -8.84 -22.74
C ARG A 173 -8.23 -8.47 -22.32
N TRP A 174 -7.52 -9.43 -21.76
CA TRP A 174 -6.12 -9.31 -21.39
C TRP A 174 -5.26 -10.17 -22.30
N LYS A 175 -4.17 -9.58 -22.77
CA LYS A 175 -3.08 -10.24 -23.49
C LYS A 175 -1.83 -10.09 -22.68
N ILE A 176 -1.02 -11.15 -22.58
CA ILE A 176 0.26 -11.12 -21.87
C ILE A 176 1.37 -11.77 -22.69
N SER A 177 2.62 -11.39 -22.38
CA SER A 177 3.82 -11.96 -22.99
C SER A 177 5.02 -11.84 -22.06
N GLY A 178 5.83 -12.90 -22.01
CA GLY A 178 7.16 -12.92 -21.41
C GLY A 178 8.27 -12.40 -22.33
N GLN A 179 7.94 -11.66 -23.40
CA GLN A 179 8.90 -11.17 -24.39
C GLN A 179 10.05 -10.38 -23.79
N ALA A 180 11.26 -10.55 -24.36
CA ALA A 180 12.45 -9.83 -23.93
C ALA A 180 12.56 -8.39 -24.50
N ASP A 181 11.94 -8.13 -25.68
CA ASP A 181 11.92 -6.80 -26.30
C ASP A 181 10.88 -5.92 -25.62
N LEU A 182 11.35 -5.01 -24.77
CA LEU A 182 10.53 -4.04 -24.03
C LEU A 182 10.73 -2.60 -24.54
N GLY A 183 11.23 -2.43 -25.77
CA GLY A 183 11.42 -1.12 -26.40
C GLY A 183 10.11 -0.35 -26.51
N LEU A 184 10.13 0.93 -26.13
CA LEU A 184 8.95 1.80 -26.12
C LEU A 184 8.76 2.50 -27.46
N ARG A 185 7.52 2.85 -27.79
CA ARG A 185 7.21 3.79 -28.88
C ARG A 185 7.68 5.18 -28.50
N PRO A 186 8.49 5.84 -29.34
CA PRO A 186 8.90 7.22 -29.06
C PRO A 186 7.73 8.20 -29.19
N HIS A 187 7.86 9.34 -28.53
CA HIS A 187 6.96 10.51 -28.66
C HIS A 187 5.50 10.27 -28.23
N LEU A 188 5.21 9.21 -27.48
CA LEU A 188 3.89 9.01 -26.88
C LEU A 188 3.87 9.50 -25.43
N PRO A 189 2.73 10.01 -24.94
CA PRO A 189 2.59 10.42 -23.54
C PRO A 189 2.52 9.23 -22.57
N LEU A 190 2.42 8.01 -23.07
CA LEU A 190 2.33 6.75 -22.35
C LEU A 190 3.52 5.86 -22.70
N LYS A 191 3.96 5.03 -21.76
CA LYS A 191 5.03 4.04 -21.95
C LYS A 191 4.51 2.81 -22.70
N ILE A 192 4.13 2.99 -23.97
CA ILE A 192 3.58 1.92 -24.80
C ILE A 192 4.72 1.17 -25.51
N LEU A 193 4.67 -0.15 -25.47
CA LEU A 193 5.63 -1.02 -26.16
C LEU A 193 5.60 -0.80 -27.67
N GLY A 194 6.77 -0.71 -28.29
CA GLY A 194 6.94 -0.57 -29.74
C GLY A 194 6.46 -1.82 -30.49
N ARG A 195 6.76 -2.97 -29.93
CA ARG A 195 6.32 -4.29 -30.39
C ARG A 195 5.74 -5.07 -29.26
N PHE A 196 4.57 -5.64 -29.48
CA PHE A 196 3.90 -6.51 -28.52
C PHE A 196 3.46 -7.80 -29.22
N LYS A 197 3.98 -8.94 -28.77
CA LYS A 197 3.67 -10.27 -29.31
C LYS A 197 2.99 -11.08 -28.21
N PRO A 198 1.65 -11.09 -28.14
CA PRO A 198 0.93 -11.85 -27.12
C PRO A 198 1.23 -13.33 -27.22
N GLU A 199 1.50 -13.96 -26.06
CA GLU A 199 1.67 -15.40 -25.92
C GLU A 199 0.41 -16.06 -25.35
N GLN A 200 -0.34 -15.29 -24.53
CA GLN A 200 -1.57 -15.75 -23.92
C GLN A 200 -2.62 -14.64 -23.99
N GLU A 201 -3.89 -15.06 -24.15
CA GLU A 201 -5.02 -14.13 -24.19
C GLU A 201 -6.21 -14.72 -23.42
N TRP A 202 -6.86 -13.87 -22.61
CA TRP A 202 -8.07 -14.24 -21.88
C TRP A 202 -9.08 -13.08 -21.85
N VAL A 203 -10.35 -13.42 -21.81
CA VAL A 203 -11.41 -12.50 -21.44
C VAL A 203 -11.75 -12.75 -19.97
N LEU A 204 -11.57 -11.74 -19.12
CA LEU A 204 -11.98 -11.76 -17.73
C LEU A 204 -13.42 -11.25 -17.61
N GLU A 205 -14.20 -11.96 -16.80
CA GLU A 205 -15.57 -11.61 -16.40
C GLU A 205 -15.59 -11.13 -14.92
N PRO A 206 -16.65 -10.45 -14.48
CA PRO A 206 -16.78 -10.05 -13.07
C PRO A 206 -16.57 -11.22 -12.10
N GLY A 207 -15.67 -11.02 -11.15
CA GLY A 207 -15.22 -12.04 -10.19
C GLY A 207 -13.93 -12.76 -10.56
N ASP A 208 -13.43 -12.63 -11.81
CA ASP A 208 -12.13 -13.18 -12.21
C ASP A 208 -10.99 -12.31 -11.70
N LEU A 209 -9.81 -12.91 -11.54
CA LEU A 209 -8.57 -12.25 -11.13
C LEU A 209 -7.40 -12.70 -12.00
N LEU A 210 -6.56 -11.74 -12.39
CA LEU A 210 -5.28 -12.00 -13.04
C LEU A 210 -4.16 -11.38 -12.20
N TYR A 211 -3.22 -12.19 -11.74
CA TYR A 211 -1.98 -11.73 -11.13
C TYR A 211 -0.87 -11.67 -12.17
N LEU A 212 -0.13 -10.57 -12.17
CA LEU A 212 1.05 -10.36 -13.02
C LEU A 212 2.24 -9.97 -12.14
N PRO A 213 3.38 -10.69 -12.25
CA PRO A 213 4.64 -10.26 -11.65
C PRO A 213 5.27 -9.13 -12.46
N PRO A 214 6.31 -8.45 -11.94
CA PRO A 214 7.03 -7.41 -12.66
C PRO A 214 7.53 -7.86 -14.04
N ASN A 215 7.61 -6.90 -14.97
CA ASN A 215 8.15 -7.06 -16.31
C ASN A 215 7.40 -8.02 -17.25
N ILE A 216 6.21 -8.46 -16.91
CA ILE A 216 5.34 -9.15 -17.86
C ILE A 216 4.66 -8.09 -18.74
N ALA A 217 4.94 -8.14 -20.05
CA ALA A 217 4.27 -7.29 -21.02
C ALA A 217 2.78 -7.64 -21.10
N HIS A 218 1.90 -6.65 -21.00
CA HIS A 218 0.48 -6.89 -21.00
C HIS A 218 -0.34 -5.76 -21.60
N GLU A 219 -1.54 -6.09 -22.07
CA GLU A 219 -2.54 -5.17 -22.63
C GLU A 219 -3.93 -5.57 -22.18
N GLY A 220 -4.67 -4.63 -21.60
CA GLY A 220 -6.07 -4.82 -21.19
C GLY A 220 -6.99 -3.92 -22.00
N VAL A 221 -7.97 -4.51 -22.73
CA VAL A 221 -8.95 -3.78 -23.55
C VAL A 221 -10.37 -4.09 -23.07
N ALA A 222 -11.13 -3.05 -22.77
CA ALA A 222 -12.53 -3.16 -22.36
C ALA A 222 -13.40 -3.68 -23.51
N LEU A 223 -14.26 -4.64 -23.23
CA LEU A 223 -15.21 -5.22 -24.18
C LEU A 223 -16.66 -4.75 -23.97
N ASP A 224 -16.95 -4.21 -22.82
CA ASP A 224 -18.27 -3.69 -22.45
C ASP A 224 -18.16 -2.26 -21.97
N ASP A 225 -19.27 -1.52 -22.02
CA ASP A 225 -19.39 -0.15 -21.49
C ASP A 225 -19.28 -0.15 -19.96
N GLY A 226 -18.62 0.88 -19.40
CA GLY A 226 -18.45 0.98 -17.94
C GLY A 226 -17.62 -0.14 -17.34
N CYS A 227 -16.71 -0.71 -18.12
CA CYS A 227 -15.86 -1.83 -17.70
C CYS A 227 -14.92 -1.39 -16.56
N GLN A 228 -15.04 -2.00 -15.38
CA GLN A 228 -14.23 -1.69 -14.20
C GLN A 228 -13.25 -2.81 -13.86
N THR A 229 -11.97 -2.47 -13.78
CA THR A 229 -10.92 -3.36 -13.22
C THR A 229 -10.32 -2.69 -12.00
N TRP A 230 -10.18 -3.44 -10.91
CA TRP A 230 -9.55 -3.01 -9.67
C TRP A 230 -8.15 -3.60 -9.60
N SER A 231 -7.16 -2.74 -9.54
CA SER A 231 -5.75 -3.12 -9.53
C SER A 231 -5.17 -2.92 -8.14
N VAL A 232 -4.74 -4.00 -7.50
CA VAL A 232 -4.00 -3.96 -6.24
C VAL A 232 -2.53 -4.04 -6.56
N GLY A 233 -1.82 -2.93 -6.38
CA GLY A 233 -0.40 -2.76 -6.69
C GLY A 233 0.50 -3.01 -5.48
N PHE A 234 1.73 -3.47 -5.77
CA PHE A 234 2.73 -3.73 -4.73
C PHE A 234 4.05 -3.07 -5.08
N ARG A 235 4.66 -2.38 -4.11
CA ARG A 235 5.97 -1.76 -4.28
C ARG A 235 7.04 -2.80 -4.59
N SER A 236 7.91 -2.49 -5.53
CA SER A 236 9.11 -3.26 -5.86
C SER A 236 10.32 -2.32 -5.89
N PRO A 237 10.74 -1.78 -4.73
CA PRO A 237 11.83 -0.84 -4.67
C PRO A 237 13.13 -1.51 -5.15
N SER A 238 13.94 -0.79 -5.91
CA SER A 238 15.26 -1.25 -6.32
C SER A 238 16.24 -1.26 -5.14
N TYR A 239 17.26 -2.11 -5.19
CA TYR A 239 18.36 -2.06 -4.20
C TYR A 239 19.04 -0.68 -4.16
N ARG A 240 19.16 -0.01 -5.31
CA ARG A 240 19.69 1.37 -5.38
C ARG A 240 18.85 2.30 -4.53
N GLU A 241 17.53 2.27 -4.68
CA GLU A 241 16.59 3.09 -3.93
C GLU A 241 16.69 2.81 -2.42
N LEU A 242 16.59 1.53 -2.01
CA LEU A 242 16.68 1.14 -0.61
C LEU A 242 18.02 1.55 0.05
N LEU A 243 19.13 1.34 -0.67
CA LEU A 243 20.45 1.70 -0.16
C LEU A 243 20.63 3.22 -0.08
N SER A 244 20.18 3.97 -1.09
CA SER A 244 20.25 5.42 -1.09
C SER A 244 19.47 6.03 0.07
N GLU A 245 18.25 5.57 0.30
CA GLU A 245 17.40 6.01 1.41
C GLU A 245 17.99 5.66 2.78
N GLY A 246 18.52 4.44 2.92
CA GLY A 246 19.19 4.03 4.15
C GLY A 246 20.44 4.86 4.45
N LEU A 247 21.27 5.14 3.44
CA LEU A 247 22.48 5.97 3.59
C LEU A 247 22.13 7.43 3.91
N TRP A 248 21.11 7.99 3.25
CA TRP A 248 20.65 9.35 3.53
C TRP A 248 20.24 9.51 5.00
N ARG A 249 19.38 8.63 5.50
CA ARG A 249 18.89 8.68 6.89
C ARG A 249 19.98 8.35 7.90
N LEU A 250 20.95 7.51 7.52
CA LEU A 250 22.14 7.31 8.33
C LEU A 250 22.94 8.60 8.42
N ALA A 251 23.17 9.31 7.31
CA ALA A 251 23.90 10.59 7.31
C ALA A 251 23.21 11.62 8.24
N GLU A 252 21.87 11.73 8.17
CA GLU A 252 21.11 12.59 9.11
C GLU A 252 21.35 12.20 10.58
N SER A 253 21.41 10.90 10.89
CA SER A 253 21.68 10.43 12.26
C SER A 253 23.10 10.74 12.73
N LEU A 254 24.07 10.79 11.81
CA LEU A 254 25.46 11.15 12.12
C LEU A 254 25.63 12.63 12.45
N GLU A 255 24.81 13.51 11.89
CA GLU A 255 24.82 14.94 12.23
C GLU A 255 24.49 15.19 13.71
N ALA A 256 23.70 14.31 14.31
CA ALA A 256 23.31 14.39 15.71
C ALA A 256 24.34 13.76 16.67
N ASP A 257 25.39 13.09 16.17
CA ASP A 257 26.40 12.41 17.00
C ASP A 257 27.51 13.37 17.44
N PRO A 258 27.59 13.76 18.74
CA PRO A 258 28.62 14.64 19.23
C PRO A 258 30.05 14.11 19.03
N ALA A 259 30.24 12.79 18.95
CA ALA A 259 31.57 12.20 18.76
C ALA A 259 32.12 12.46 17.34
N LEU A 260 31.23 12.71 16.36
CA LEU A 260 31.61 13.03 14.99
C LEU A 260 31.72 14.56 14.72
N ALA A 261 31.33 15.38 15.68
CA ALA A 261 31.44 16.85 15.59
C ALA A 261 32.89 17.35 15.82
N ALA A 262 33.79 16.47 16.22
CA ALA A 262 35.21 16.85 16.45
C ALA A 262 35.88 17.22 15.11
N ILE A 263 36.63 18.33 15.16
CA ILE A 263 37.42 18.77 14.02
C ILE A 263 38.59 17.80 13.80
N TYR A 264 38.82 17.46 12.53
CA TYR A 264 40.04 16.71 12.16
C TYR A 264 41.30 17.46 12.62
N ALA A 265 42.22 16.76 13.22
CA ALA A 265 43.49 17.30 13.71
C ALA A 265 44.65 16.39 13.32
N ASP A 266 45.67 16.97 12.70
CA ASP A 266 46.87 16.30 12.19
C ASP A 266 48.16 16.92 12.73
N PRO A 267 48.37 16.97 14.05
CA PRO A 267 49.51 17.67 14.66
C PRO A 267 50.89 17.15 14.25
N ASN A 268 50.92 15.96 13.65
CA ASN A 268 52.13 15.32 13.17
C ASN A 268 52.29 15.35 11.65
N GLN A 269 51.49 16.14 10.94
CA GLN A 269 51.58 16.27 9.50
C GLN A 269 52.88 16.96 9.10
N GLU A 270 53.70 16.28 8.30
CA GLU A 270 54.93 16.86 7.77
C GLU A 270 54.64 17.85 6.63
N ALA A 271 55.57 18.75 6.38
CA ALA A 271 55.50 19.68 5.26
C ALA A 271 55.51 18.90 3.92
N SER A 272 54.62 19.23 3.02
CA SER A 272 54.45 18.54 1.75
C SER A 272 55.20 19.20 0.62
N LEU A 273 55.90 18.37 -0.20
CA LEU A 273 56.48 18.80 -1.49
C LEU A 273 55.43 18.70 -2.62
N ASP A 274 54.32 18.02 -2.38
CA ASP A 274 53.19 17.87 -3.32
C ASP A 274 51.88 18.26 -2.62
N PRO A 275 51.60 19.57 -2.50
CA PRO A 275 50.46 20.06 -1.71
C PRO A 275 49.09 19.74 -2.33
N ALA A 276 49.06 19.28 -3.57
CA ALA A 276 47.82 18.85 -4.23
C ALA A 276 47.44 17.40 -3.89
N ARG A 277 48.32 16.64 -3.23
CA ARG A 277 48.06 15.25 -2.85
C ARG A 277 47.29 15.19 -1.54
N LEU A 278 46.21 14.39 -1.52
CA LEU A 278 45.48 14.11 -0.28
C LEU A 278 46.41 13.44 0.73
N PRO A 279 46.50 13.91 2.00
CA PRO A 279 47.29 13.27 3.03
C PRO A 279 46.83 11.83 3.31
N THR A 280 47.76 10.88 3.31
CA THR A 280 47.47 9.48 3.59
C THR A 280 46.89 9.31 4.99
N GLN A 281 47.36 10.07 5.97
CA GLN A 281 46.84 10.04 7.34
C GLN A 281 45.35 10.40 7.38
N LEU A 282 44.91 11.45 6.67
CA LEU A 282 43.49 11.80 6.57
C LEU A 282 42.67 10.67 5.93
N GLU A 283 43.19 10.10 4.85
CA GLU A 283 42.51 8.98 4.17
C GLU A 283 42.34 7.77 5.09
N ASP A 284 43.37 7.38 5.81
CA ASP A 284 43.36 6.25 6.74
C ASP A 284 42.41 6.51 7.92
N GLU A 285 42.41 7.71 8.48
CA GLU A 285 41.53 8.08 9.58
C GLU A 285 40.05 8.06 9.15
N ILE A 286 39.71 8.61 7.98
CA ILE A 286 38.37 8.51 7.44
C ILE A 286 37.96 7.06 7.18
N ARG A 287 38.87 6.21 6.66
CA ARG A 287 38.59 4.78 6.49
C ARG A 287 38.26 4.09 7.83
N GLN A 288 39.03 4.38 8.88
CA GLN A 288 38.77 3.85 10.21
C GLN A 288 37.41 4.29 10.77
N ARG A 289 37.05 5.56 10.57
CA ARG A 289 35.73 6.11 10.95
C ARG A 289 34.61 5.39 10.20
N ILE A 290 34.74 5.23 8.89
CA ILE A 290 33.76 4.50 8.06
C ILE A 290 33.60 3.05 8.56
N GLN A 291 34.72 2.36 8.85
CA GLN A 291 34.68 0.99 9.39
C GLN A 291 33.99 0.92 10.76
N SER A 292 34.20 1.92 11.63
CA SER A 292 33.54 1.97 12.94
C SER A 292 32.04 2.16 12.88
N LEU A 293 31.50 2.72 11.79
CA LEU A 293 30.07 2.89 11.60
C LEU A 293 29.33 1.56 11.34
N SER A 294 30.05 0.50 10.90
CA SER A 294 29.49 -0.84 10.68
C SER A 294 28.13 -0.80 9.99
N PHE A 295 28.04 -0.21 8.79
CA PHE A 295 26.80 0.09 8.09
C PHE A 295 25.78 -1.04 8.07
N ASP A 296 26.25 -2.28 7.89
CA ASP A 296 25.42 -3.48 7.84
C ASP A 296 24.77 -3.82 9.20
N GLN A 297 25.38 -3.40 10.30
CA GLN A 297 24.92 -3.64 11.67
C GLN A 297 24.31 -2.38 12.32
N ASN A 298 24.49 -1.21 11.70
CA ASN A 298 23.99 0.04 12.25
C ASN A 298 22.45 0.09 12.26
N PRO A 299 21.82 0.18 13.46
CA PRO A 299 20.36 0.20 13.55
C PRO A 299 19.74 1.37 12.75
N SER A 300 20.38 2.54 12.71
CA SER A 300 19.87 3.72 12.01
C SER A 300 19.76 3.50 10.51
N PHE A 301 20.70 2.76 9.89
CA PHE A 301 20.63 2.44 8.46
C PHE A 301 19.38 1.62 8.11
N ILE A 302 19.14 0.51 8.83
CA ILE A 302 17.98 -0.35 8.56
C ILE A 302 16.67 0.29 9.06
N ASN A 303 16.70 1.04 10.17
CA ASN A 303 15.55 1.83 10.61
C ASN A 303 15.20 2.89 9.56
N GLY A 304 16.20 3.51 8.93
CA GLY A 304 16.00 4.44 7.82
C GLY A 304 15.25 3.79 6.64
N ILE A 305 15.61 2.57 6.27
CA ILE A 305 14.89 1.81 5.23
C ILE A 305 13.44 1.51 5.68
N ALA A 306 13.22 1.13 6.94
CA ALA A 306 11.89 0.86 7.46
C ALA A 306 11.02 2.13 7.51
N ALA A 307 11.60 3.26 7.90
CA ALA A 307 10.96 4.57 7.85
C ALA A 307 10.54 4.92 6.42
N TYR A 308 11.46 4.85 5.45
CA TYR A 308 11.17 5.06 4.04
C TYR A 308 10.03 4.17 3.51
N LEU A 309 10.07 2.88 3.80
CA LEU A 309 9.03 1.94 3.36
C LEU A 309 7.67 2.19 4.04
N SER A 310 7.65 2.88 5.17
CA SER A 310 6.42 3.31 5.85
C SER A 310 5.92 4.69 5.41
N GLU A 311 6.63 5.41 4.53
CA GLU A 311 6.14 6.69 4.02
C GLU A 311 4.83 6.52 3.22
N PRO A 312 3.85 7.40 3.43
CA PRO A 312 2.66 7.43 2.60
C PRO A 312 3.00 7.95 1.20
N LYS A 313 2.09 7.81 0.25
CA LYS A 313 2.26 8.43 -1.07
C LYS A 313 2.35 9.96 -0.94
N PRO A 314 3.10 10.65 -1.81
CA PRO A 314 3.23 12.11 -1.77
C PRO A 314 1.88 12.85 -1.85
N GLN A 315 0.85 12.23 -2.44
CA GLN A 315 -0.49 12.77 -2.57
C GLN A 315 -1.40 12.44 -1.38
N ALA A 316 -0.90 11.74 -0.36
CA ALA A 316 -1.69 11.40 0.81
C ALA A 316 -2.09 12.69 1.56
N ILE A 317 -3.38 12.80 1.85
CA ILE A 317 -3.94 13.93 2.58
C ILE A 317 -4.51 13.41 3.90
N PHE A 318 -3.96 13.90 5.00
CA PHE A 318 -4.45 13.62 6.34
C PHE A 318 -5.15 14.87 6.87
N THR A 319 -6.38 14.69 7.32
CA THR A 319 -7.16 15.80 7.89
C THR A 319 -7.28 15.60 9.39
N PRO A 320 -6.78 16.56 10.20
CA PRO A 320 -7.03 16.57 11.63
C PRO A 320 -8.53 16.42 11.94
N PRO A 321 -8.89 15.69 13.00
CA PRO A 321 -10.28 15.57 13.39
C PRO A 321 -10.85 16.92 13.84
N ASP A 322 -12.10 17.21 13.45
CA ASP A 322 -12.83 18.40 13.85
C ASP A 322 -14.20 18.00 14.43
N PRO A 323 -14.48 18.26 15.72
CA PRO A 323 -13.59 18.88 16.72
C PRO A 323 -12.48 17.93 17.19
N LEU A 324 -11.30 18.52 17.49
CA LEU A 324 -10.19 17.79 18.08
C LEU A 324 -10.50 17.46 19.54
N LEU A 325 -10.51 16.17 19.89
CA LEU A 325 -10.70 15.75 21.27
C LEU A 325 -9.43 15.99 22.08
N SER A 326 -9.60 16.37 23.36
CA SER A 326 -8.49 16.37 24.31
C SER A 326 -8.00 14.95 24.58
N PRO A 327 -6.75 14.73 25.07
CA PRO A 327 -6.23 13.40 25.41
C PRO A 327 -7.17 12.62 26.31
N ARG A 328 -7.75 13.28 27.34
CA ARG A 328 -8.72 12.67 28.28
C ARG A 328 -10.03 12.29 27.60
N ALA A 329 -10.53 13.12 26.69
CA ALA A 329 -11.76 12.85 25.94
C ALA A 329 -11.56 11.71 24.94
N LEU A 330 -10.45 11.70 24.19
CA LEU A 330 -10.09 10.58 23.32
C LEU A 330 -10.00 9.27 24.09
N TRP A 331 -9.29 9.27 25.23
CA TRP A 331 -9.16 8.10 26.10
C TRP A 331 -10.52 7.59 26.62
N ALA A 332 -11.42 8.50 26.99
CA ALA A 332 -12.77 8.14 27.43
C ALA A 332 -13.60 7.53 26.28
N SER A 333 -13.42 8.05 25.07
CA SER A 333 -14.13 7.56 23.86
C SER A 333 -13.71 6.14 23.50
N LEU A 334 -12.48 5.74 23.75
CA LEU A 334 -11.98 4.38 23.48
C LEU A 334 -12.62 3.29 24.35
N LYS A 335 -13.42 3.64 25.36
CA LYS A 335 -14.26 2.66 26.07
C LYS A 335 -15.36 2.05 25.19
N LYS A 336 -15.78 2.76 24.14
CA LYS A 336 -16.84 2.34 23.23
C LYS A 336 -16.42 2.38 21.76
N GLY A 337 -15.44 3.21 21.45
CA GLY A 337 -14.89 3.40 20.12
C GLY A 337 -13.54 2.68 19.94
N THR A 338 -13.00 2.78 18.75
CA THR A 338 -11.77 2.11 18.34
C THR A 338 -10.91 3.10 17.55
N LEU A 339 -9.61 3.16 17.83
CA LEU A 339 -8.66 3.80 16.94
C LEU A 339 -8.38 2.87 15.77
N VAL A 340 -8.41 3.42 14.57
CA VAL A 340 -8.02 2.74 13.34
C VAL A 340 -7.06 3.61 12.54
N PRO A 341 -6.09 3.04 11.82
CA PRO A 341 -5.27 3.82 10.90
C PRO A 341 -6.14 4.49 9.84
N HIS A 342 -5.78 5.73 9.44
CA HIS A 342 -6.32 6.30 8.21
C HIS A 342 -5.95 5.38 7.04
N PRO A 343 -6.80 5.18 6.02
CA PRO A 343 -6.51 4.24 4.93
C PRO A 343 -5.19 4.51 4.18
N GLN A 344 -4.69 5.74 4.20
CA GLN A 344 -3.39 6.12 3.63
C GLN A 344 -2.23 6.02 4.62
N THR A 345 -2.50 5.77 5.90
CA THR A 345 -1.45 5.56 6.91
C THR A 345 -0.73 4.24 6.65
N ARG A 346 0.60 4.31 6.65
CA ARG A 346 1.48 3.15 6.50
C ARG A 346 2.10 2.82 7.86
N LEU A 347 1.99 1.57 8.25
CA LEU A 347 2.51 1.05 9.51
C LEU A 347 3.44 -0.12 9.25
N LEU A 348 4.65 -0.08 9.79
CA LEU A 348 5.61 -1.17 9.73
C LEU A 348 6.18 -1.45 11.12
N ILE A 349 6.56 -2.69 11.36
CA ILE A 349 7.25 -3.11 12.59
C ILE A 349 8.62 -3.66 12.21
N ARG A 350 9.65 -3.16 12.88
CA ARG A 350 10.98 -3.76 12.87
C ARG A 350 11.45 -3.95 14.31
N ASN A 351 11.67 -5.19 14.71
CA ASN A 351 11.90 -5.56 16.11
C ASN A 351 10.75 -5.02 17.00
N GLU A 352 11.04 -4.14 17.94
CA GLU A 352 10.03 -3.51 18.80
C GLU A 352 9.60 -2.11 18.31
N THR A 353 10.33 -1.54 17.35
CA THR A 353 10.04 -0.22 16.81
C THR A 353 8.92 -0.29 15.79
N VAL A 354 7.91 0.57 15.96
CA VAL A 354 6.85 0.80 14.96
C VAL A 354 7.13 2.08 14.21
N PHE A 355 7.06 2.00 12.90
CA PHE A 355 7.16 3.13 11.99
C PHE A 355 5.78 3.47 11.47
N CYS A 356 5.43 4.75 11.52
CA CYS A 356 4.15 5.29 11.03
C CYS A 356 4.44 6.49 10.13
N ASN A 357 4.07 6.37 8.87
CA ASN A 357 4.22 7.47 7.88
C ASN A 357 5.65 8.05 7.79
N GLY A 358 6.67 7.24 7.98
CA GLY A 358 8.08 7.65 7.96
C GLY A 358 8.70 7.86 9.34
N ASP A 359 7.90 7.99 10.40
CA ASP A 359 8.37 8.29 11.75
C ASP A 359 8.44 7.05 12.64
N ALA A 360 9.46 6.96 13.48
CA ALA A 360 9.63 5.93 14.50
C ALA A 360 8.79 6.28 15.74
N VAL A 361 7.50 5.95 15.73
CA VAL A 361 6.50 6.42 16.71
C VAL A 361 6.55 5.77 18.08
N THR A 362 7.40 4.77 18.28
CA THR A 362 7.55 4.05 19.58
C THR A 362 8.83 4.40 20.30
N GLU A 363 9.71 5.19 19.72
CA GLU A 363 10.94 5.64 20.39
C GLU A 363 10.60 6.53 21.59
N GLY A 364 11.20 6.23 22.76
CA GLY A 364 10.95 6.96 23.99
C GLY A 364 9.54 6.79 24.59
N GLN A 365 8.72 5.90 24.08
CA GLN A 365 7.37 5.62 24.58
C GLN A 365 7.38 4.51 25.65
N ASP A 366 6.36 4.49 26.51
CA ASP A 366 6.15 3.42 27.47
C ASP A 366 5.70 2.10 26.79
N LEU A 367 5.89 0.98 27.49
CA LEU A 367 5.59 -0.36 26.97
C LEU A 367 4.12 -0.52 26.53
N ALA A 368 3.19 0.12 27.20
CA ALA A 368 1.78 0.01 26.87
C ALA A 368 1.46 0.75 25.56
N THR A 369 2.08 1.91 25.34
CA THR A 369 1.99 2.65 24.08
C THR A 369 2.63 1.88 22.94
N ILE A 370 3.81 1.26 23.15
CA ILE A 370 4.46 0.38 22.16
C ILE A 370 3.53 -0.77 21.75
N LYS A 371 2.93 -1.47 22.72
CA LYS A 371 1.99 -2.56 22.46
C LYS A 371 0.74 -2.10 21.69
N ALA A 372 0.22 -0.91 22.01
CA ALA A 372 -0.91 -0.36 21.26
C ALA A 372 -0.56 -0.07 19.80
N TRP A 373 0.62 0.48 19.53
CA TRP A 373 1.11 0.68 18.16
C TRP A 373 1.33 -0.64 17.42
N GLN A 374 1.92 -1.64 18.08
CA GLN A 374 2.09 -2.98 17.50
C GLN A 374 0.72 -3.60 17.15
N THR A 375 -0.27 -3.46 18.05
CA THR A 375 -1.64 -3.91 17.78
C THR A 375 -2.26 -3.19 16.57
N LEU A 376 -2.11 -1.86 16.48
CA LEU A 376 -2.58 -1.08 15.35
C LEU A 376 -1.93 -1.53 14.03
N ALA A 377 -0.61 -1.78 14.03
CA ALA A 377 0.10 -2.23 12.85
C ALA A 377 -0.33 -3.63 12.39
N GLN A 378 -0.53 -4.55 13.34
CA GLN A 378 -0.92 -5.94 13.05
C GLN A 378 -2.38 -6.07 12.63
N HIS A 379 -3.30 -5.41 13.35
CA HIS A 379 -4.74 -5.64 13.23
C HIS A 379 -5.50 -4.46 12.60
N HIS A 380 -4.84 -3.31 12.37
CA HIS A 380 -5.46 -2.07 11.90
C HIS A 380 -6.62 -1.56 12.76
N HIS A 381 -6.65 -1.95 14.02
CA HIS A 381 -7.56 -1.39 15.01
C HIS A 381 -6.98 -1.53 16.43
N PHE A 382 -7.39 -0.62 17.30
CA PHE A 382 -7.03 -0.60 18.71
C PHE A 382 -8.22 -0.11 19.53
N ALA A 383 -8.62 -0.85 20.55
CA ALA A 383 -9.65 -0.49 21.50
C ALA A 383 -9.13 -0.64 22.94
N ARG A 384 -9.57 0.25 23.83
CA ARG A 384 -9.26 0.11 25.24
C ARG A 384 -10.00 -1.12 25.81
N GLU A 385 -9.28 -1.95 26.56
CA GLU A 385 -9.85 -3.10 27.24
C GLU A 385 -11.04 -2.70 28.12
N ARG A 386 -12.19 -3.37 27.97
CA ARG A 386 -13.28 -3.25 28.92
C ARG A 386 -12.86 -3.99 30.20
N MET A 387 -12.67 -3.26 31.32
CA MET A 387 -12.53 -3.91 32.62
C MET A 387 -13.76 -4.82 32.83
N GLN A 388 -13.61 -6.11 32.56
CA GLN A 388 -14.56 -7.08 33.03
C GLN A 388 -14.47 -7.03 34.56
N LYS A 389 -15.57 -6.68 35.21
CA LYS A 389 -15.70 -6.92 36.65
C LYS A 389 -15.47 -8.41 36.85
N SER A 390 -14.31 -8.75 37.39
CA SER A 390 -13.95 -10.11 37.76
C SER A 390 -15.04 -10.66 38.64
N SER A 391 -15.91 -11.52 38.13
CA SER A 391 -16.60 -12.49 38.93
C SER A 391 -15.53 -13.47 39.40
N LYS A 392 -15.37 -13.54 40.72
CA LYS A 392 -14.47 -14.47 41.40
C LYS A 392 -14.71 -15.88 40.89
N ASN A 393 -13.82 -16.37 40.04
CA ASN A 393 -13.55 -17.81 39.96
C ASN A 393 -12.06 -18.02 39.55
N LYS A 394 -11.37 -18.66 40.48
CA LYS A 394 -9.97 -19.06 40.38
C LYS A 394 -9.83 -20.19 39.37
N GLY A 395 -8.81 -20.11 38.52
CA GLY A 395 -8.19 -21.30 37.96
C GLY A 395 -7.81 -21.20 36.51
N LEU A 396 -6.52 -21.14 36.28
CA LEU A 396 -5.68 -21.55 35.15
C LEU A 396 -5.77 -20.84 33.77
N SER A 397 -4.59 -20.39 33.41
CA SER A 397 -4.05 -20.12 32.03
C SER A 397 -4.70 -18.96 31.27
N THR A 398 -4.30 -17.74 31.65
CA THR A 398 -4.75 -16.49 30.99
C THR A 398 -3.67 -15.85 30.10
N ILE A 399 -2.64 -16.56 29.65
CA ILE A 399 -1.53 -15.94 28.92
C ILE A 399 -1.72 -16.00 27.38
N HIS A 400 -2.62 -16.80 26.85
CA HIS A 400 -2.83 -16.93 25.39
C HIS A 400 -4.11 -16.26 24.83
N ALA A 401 -5.00 -15.72 25.67
CA ALA A 401 -6.25 -15.11 25.21
C ALA A 401 -6.17 -13.58 24.99
N GLU A 402 -5.11 -12.93 25.49
CA GLU A 402 -5.02 -11.45 25.50
C GLU A 402 -4.59 -10.82 24.18
N VAL A 403 -4.14 -11.60 23.20
CA VAL A 403 -3.52 -11.08 21.94
C VAL A 403 -4.45 -11.12 20.75
N LEU A 404 -5.63 -11.73 20.84
CA LEU A 404 -6.47 -12.01 19.68
C LEU A 404 -7.57 -10.99 19.38
N ASP A 405 -7.86 -10.04 20.29
CA ASP A 405 -8.97 -9.10 20.09
C ASP A 405 -8.58 -7.62 19.88
N GLY A 406 -7.28 -7.30 19.89
CA GLY A 406 -6.80 -5.91 19.69
C GLY A 406 -7.05 -4.99 20.90
N SER A 407 -7.28 -5.51 22.09
CA SER A 407 -7.45 -4.72 23.30
C SER A 407 -6.16 -4.67 24.13
N VAL A 408 -5.77 -3.48 24.57
CA VAL A 408 -4.59 -3.25 25.41
C VAL A 408 -4.98 -2.35 26.58
N ASN A 409 -4.52 -2.70 27.79
CA ASN A 409 -4.75 -1.86 28.98
C ASN A 409 -3.71 -0.74 29.02
N LEU A 410 -4.05 0.43 28.47
CA LEU A 410 -3.21 1.61 28.47
C LEU A 410 -3.47 2.49 29.70
N PRO A 411 -2.42 3.12 30.27
CA PRO A 411 -2.59 4.24 31.18
C PRO A 411 -3.25 5.43 30.44
N LEU A 412 -3.61 6.47 31.18
CA LEU A 412 -4.20 7.68 30.58
C LEU A 412 -3.28 8.25 29.50
N ILE A 413 -3.80 8.45 28.28
CA ILE A 413 -3.04 9.08 27.19
C ILE A 413 -2.63 10.48 27.59
N ALA A 414 -1.32 10.76 27.61
CA ALA A 414 -0.74 12.08 27.85
C ALA A 414 -0.68 12.90 26.54
N LYS A 415 -0.44 14.20 26.63
CA LYS A 415 -0.30 15.06 25.44
C LYS A 415 0.89 14.69 24.55
N ASN A 416 1.98 14.24 25.15
CA ASN A 416 3.21 13.78 24.47
C ASN A 416 3.18 12.29 24.12
N ASN A 417 2.02 11.65 24.14
CA ASN A 417 1.87 10.28 23.71
C ASN A 417 1.73 10.23 22.18
N SER A 418 2.55 9.45 21.52
CA SER A 418 2.59 9.37 20.05
C SER A 418 1.28 8.91 19.39
N LEU A 419 0.45 8.13 20.10
CA LEU A 419 -0.91 7.79 19.62
C LEU A 419 -1.82 9.03 19.57
N TYR A 420 -1.70 9.93 20.55
CA TYR A 420 -2.47 11.16 20.54
C TYR A 420 -2.01 12.12 19.46
N GLU A 421 -0.69 12.24 19.26
CA GLU A 421 -0.11 13.05 18.19
C GLU A 421 -0.56 12.54 16.82
N ALA A 422 -0.49 11.23 16.57
CA ALA A 422 -0.96 10.62 15.33
C ALA A 422 -2.47 10.83 15.12
N TYR A 423 -3.28 10.83 16.17
CA TYR A 423 -4.69 11.21 16.09
C TYR A 423 -4.85 12.70 15.72
N CYS A 424 -4.07 13.59 16.32
CA CYS A 424 -4.08 15.02 15.99
C CYS A 424 -3.70 15.29 14.54
N PHE A 425 -2.76 14.53 13.97
CA PHE A 425 -2.38 14.62 12.55
C PHE A 425 -3.39 13.98 11.59
N GLY A 426 -4.41 13.28 12.09
CA GLY A 426 -5.35 12.53 11.28
C GLY A 426 -4.79 11.21 10.73
N TRP A 427 -3.64 10.75 11.23
CA TRP A 427 -3.06 9.43 10.89
C TRP A 427 -3.86 8.29 11.51
N LEU A 428 -4.48 8.55 12.66
CA LEU A 428 -5.41 7.65 13.33
C LEU A 428 -6.79 8.29 13.40
N LEU A 429 -7.81 7.47 13.21
CA LEU A 429 -9.21 7.86 13.23
C LEU A 429 -9.92 7.18 14.38
N LEU A 430 -10.80 7.89 15.09
CA LEU A 430 -11.71 7.31 16.07
C LEU A 430 -12.99 6.85 15.34
N LYS A 431 -13.34 5.56 15.47
CA LYS A 431 -14.56 4.94 14.96
C LYS A 431 -15.40 4.33 16.06
#